data_60a069137983d80ceaa58a81c0fe1edc
#
_entry.id   60a069137983d80ceaa58a81c0fe1edc
#
_cell.length_a   1.000
_cell.length_b   1.000
_cell.length_c   1.000
_cell.angle_alpha   90.00
_cell.angle_beta   90.00
_cell.angle_gamma   90.00
#
_symmetry.space_group_name_H-M   'P 1'
#
loop_
_entity.id
_entity.type
_entity.pdbx_description
1 polymer ?
#
loop_
_entity_poly.entity_id
_entity_poly.type
_entity_poly.pdbx_seq_one_letter_code
_entity_poly.pdbx_strand_id
1 'polypeptide(L)'
;WGGLGNHRYQVGFSGDTFISWASLDYQTYFNSTASNVLYGYWSHDIGGHQGVDHIDPELYVRWMQFGAFSPILRSHSTKIAGLTKEPWVFSNEVSDILRGIIRQRYNMVPYIYTMAREAYETGLSLCRPMYYDYPENEQAYPVRELSFVEGVSNNQYLFGTDMMVAPITSDQIDILNQGKVKVWIPEGCYHDFFTGLIYKGEKVLWMFRDLNSIPVLVKAGAIIPMQKELFGKDFLKNPDELIIRVYGGEDGHYTHYEDDGET
;
A
#
# COMPACT_ATOMS: atom_id res chain seq x y z
N TRP A 1 0.64 -13.72 15.90
CA TRP A 1 -0.38 -13.50 16.92
C TRP A 1 0.27 -12.83 18.09
N GLY A 2 -0.11 -11.64 18.39
CA GLY A 2 0.65 -10.92 19.34
C GLY A 2 -0.07 -9.67 19.83
N GLY A 3 0.64 -8.86 20.55
CA GLY A 3 0.18 -7.65 21.16
C GLY A 3 1.38 -6.82 21.58
N LEU A 4 1.25 -6.12 22.69
CA LEU A 4 2.33 -5.31 23.23
C LEU A 4 3.60 -6.15 23.45
N GLY A 5 4.74 -5.65 22.99
CA GLY A 5 6.04 -6.33 23.07
C GLY A 5 6.45 -7.07 21.79
N ASN A 6 5.57 -7.20 20.79
CA ASN A 6 5.89 -7.92 19.55
C ASN A 6 6.89 -7.17 18.65
N HIS A 7 7.07 -5.87 18.85
CA HIS A 7 8.14 -5.11 18.21
C HIS A 7 9.56 -5.69 18.42
N ARG A 8 9.73 -6.58 19.39
CA ARG A 8 10.98 -7.34 19.60
C ARG A 8 11.24 -8.37 18.51
N TYR A 9 10.21 -8.74 17.75
CA TYR A 9 10.30 -9.65 16.62
C TYR A 9 10.20 -8.85 15.33
N GLN A 10 11.07 -9.15 14.39
CA GLN A 10 11.26 -8.29 13.21
C GLN A 10 10.04 -8.21 12.31
N VAL A 11 9.28 -9.29 12.15
CA VAL A 11 8.18 -9.39 11.19
C VAL A 11 6.96 -10.03 11.84
N GLY A 12 5.80 -9.40 11.67
CA GLY A 12 4.50 -9.98 11.93
C GLY A 12 3.93 -10.67 10.69
N PHE A 13 3.04 -11.63 10.89
CA PHE A 13 2.42 -12.38 9.81
C PHE A 13 0.93 -12.64 10.08
N SER A 14 0.11 -12.47 9.02
CA SER A 14 -1.35 -12.64 9.10
C SER A 14 -1.80 -14.09 9.34
N GLY A 15 -0.94 -15.06 9.10
CA GLY A 15 -1.33 -16.47 9.01
C GLY A 15 -1.98 -16.81 7.66
N ASP A 16 -2.47 -18.03 7.55
CA ASP A 16 -3.05 -18.62 6.35
C ASP A 16 -4.47 -18.11 6.10
N THR A 17 -4.60 -16.92 5.53
CA THR A 17 -5.90 -16.29 5.28
C THR A 17 -6.64 -16.89 4.08
N PHE A 18 -7.97 -16.80 4.09
CA PHE A 18 -8.77 -17.21 2.93
C PHE A 18 -8.57 -16.27 1.74
N ILE A 19 -8.61 -16.82 0.54
CA ILE A 19 -8.61 -16.06 -0.72
C ILE A 19 -10.02 -15.50 -0.91
N SER A 20 -10.23 -14.25 -0.52
CA SER A 20 -11.52 -13.57 -0.63
C SER A 20 -11.37 -12.04 -0.53
N TRP A 21 -12.35 -11.32 -1.08
CA TRP A 21 -12.44 -9.87 -0.95
C TRP A 21 -12.53 -9.43 0.51
N ALA A 22 -13.27 -10.16 1.34
CA ALA A 22 -13.38 -9.88 2.77
C ALA A 22 -12.03 -9.99 3.49
N SER A 23 -11.19 -10.96 3.11
CA SER A 23 -9.83 -11.08 3.65
C SER A 23 -8.94 -9.93 3.19
N LEU A 24 -9.02 -9.52 1.92
CA LEU A 24 -8.29 -8.34 1.43
C LEU A 24 -8.71 -7.09 2.21
N ASP A 25 -10.00 -6.86 2.37
CA ASP A 25 -10.53 -5.72 3.12
C ASP A 25 -10.01 -5.68 4.56
N TYR A 26 -10.06 -6.81 5.24
CA TYR A 26 -9.53 -6.92 6.60
C TYR A 26 -8.02 -6.70 6.68
N GLN A 27 -7.24 -7.22 5.71
CA GLN A 27 -5.79 -7.06 5.71
C GLN A 27 -5.37 -5.60 5.54
N THR A 28 -6.06 -4.82 4.73
CA THR A 28 -5.75 -3.40 4.56
C THR A 28 -5.93 -2.61 5.86
N TYR A 29 -7.00 -2.89 6.58
CA TYR A 29 -7.25 -2.32 7.91
C TYR A 29 -6.17 -2.76 8.92
N PHE A 30 -5.91 -4.05 9.00
CA PHE A 30 -4.97 -4.60 9.98
C PHE A 30 -3.53 -4.14 9.74
N ASN A 31 -3.12 -4.03 8.49
CA ASN A 31 -1.78 -3.59 8.11
C ASN A 31 -1.42 -2.20 8.67
N SER A 32 -2.36 -1.27 8.66
CA SER A 32 -2.12 0.07 9.22
C SER A 32 -2.26 0.09 10.75
N THR A 33 -3.28 -0.57 11.30
CA THR A 33 -3.56 -0.55 12.75
C THR A 33 -2.58 -1.39 13.57
N ALA A 34 -1.83 -2.30 12.97
CA ALA A 34 -0.73 -3.02 13.62
C ALA A 34 0.34 -2.06 14.18
N SER A 35 0.49 -0.87 13.62
CA SER A 35 1.36 0.20 14.13
C SER A 35 1.02 0.63 15.56
N ASN A 36 -0.24 0.53 15.99
CA ASN A 36 -0.67 0.89 17.34
C ASN A 36 0.02 0.07 18.46
N VAL A 37 0.56 -1.08 18.11
CA VAL A 37 1.33 -1.95 19.00
C VAL A 37 2.77 -2.11 18.54
N LEU A 38 3.28 -1.17 17.75
CA LEU A 38 4.62 -1.15 17.17
C LEU A 38 4.93 -2.36 16.29
N TYR A 39 3.93 -2.91 15.62
CA TYR A 39 4.07 -4.04 14.71
C TYR A 39 4.20 -3.56 13.26
N GLY A 40 5.20 -2.69 13.01
CA GLY A 40 5.34 -1.94 11.76
C GLY A 40 5.73 -2.77 10.53
N TYR A 41 6.38 -3.93 10.73
CA TYR A 41 6.74 -4.84 9.64
C TYR A 41 5.73 -5.97 9.56
N TRP A 42 4.54 -5.64 9.09
CA TRP A 42 3.47 -6.61 8.88
C TRP A 42 3.57 -7.27 7.51
N SER A 43 3.46 -8.59 7.47
CA SER A 43 3.41 -9.41 6.26
C SER A 43 2.07 -10.10 6.14
N HIS A 44 1.56 -10.18 4.94
CA HIS A 44 0.38 -10.96 4.58
C HIS A 44 0.64 -11.76 3.31
N ASP A 45 -0.09 -12.85 3.11
CA ASP A 45 -0.03 -13.61 1.87
C ASP A 45 -0.80 -12.87 0.79
N ILE A 46 -0.06 -12.18 -0.12
CA ILE A 46 -0.68 -11.42 -1.20
C ILE A 46 -1.49 -12.38 -2.09
N GLY A 47 -2.78 -12.07 -2.23
CA GLY A 47 -3.76 -12.89 -2.92
C GLY A 47 -4.45 -13.92 -2.02
N GLY A 48 -4.17 -13.93 -0.70
CA GLY A 48 -4.67 -14.93 0.25
C GLY A 48 -3.94 -16.27 0.15
N HIS A 49 -4.17 -17.20 1.08
CA HIS A 49 -3.42 -18.45 1.16
C HIS A 49 -4.20 -19.66 0.64
N GLN A 50 -5.47 -19.79 1.00
CA GLN A 50 -6.25 -21.02 0.82
C GLN A 50 -7.76 -20.75 0.66
N GLY A 51 -8.53 -21.82 0.54
CA GLY A 51 -10.00 -21.78 0.60
C GLY A 51 -10.69 -21.79 -0.76
N VAL A 52 -9.93 -21.78 -1.84
CA VAL A 52 -10.42 -21.93 -3.22
C VAL A 52 -9.47 -22.82 -4.02
N ASP A 53 -9.93 -23.29 -5.18
CA ASP A 53 -9.10 -24.11 -6.08
C ASP A 53 -8.39 -23.28 -7.16
N HIS A 54 -8.88 -22.07 -7.42
CA HIS A 54 -8.32 -21.15 -8.42
C HIS A 54 -8.36 -19.73 -7.86
N ILE A 55 -7.35 -18.95 -8.22
CA ILE A 55 -7.28 -17.54 -7.85
C ILE A 55 -8.05 -16.68 -8.85
N ASP A 56 -8.87 -15.75 -8.34
CA ASP A 56 -9.47 -14.68 -9.14
C ASP A 56 -8.36 -13.67 -9.52
N PRO A 57 -8.11 -13.45 -10.83
CA PRO A 57 -7.07 -12.52 -11.28
C PRO A 57 -7.29 -11.08 -10.81
N GLU A 58 -8.52 -10.59 -10.74
CA GLU A 58 -8.82 -9.24 -10.27
C GLU A 58 -8.49 -9.11 -8.78
N LEU A 59 -8.99 -10.00 -7.95
CA LEU A 59 -8.68 -10.03 -6.52
C LEU A 59 -7.17 -10.06 -6.30
N TYR A 60 -6.44 -10.87 -7.07
CA TYR A 60 -4.98 -10.95 -6.94
C TYR A 60 -4.29 -9.65 -7.34
N VAL A 61 -4.69 -9.02 -8.45
CA VAL A 61 -4.14 -7.72 -8.86
C VAL A 61 -4.41 -6.64 -7.79
N ARG A 62 -5.65 -6.55 -7.27
CA ARG A 62 -5.99 -5.58 -6.22
C ARG A 62 -5.18 -5.83 -4.94
N TRP A 63 -4.97 -7.08 -4.58
CA TRP A 63 -4.13 -7.43 -3.43
C TRP A 63 -2.65 -7.12 -3.67
N MET A 64 -2.15 -7.31 -4.88
CA MET A 64 -0.78 -6.94 -5.25
C MET A 64 -0.59 -5.42 -5.25
N GLN A 65 -1.57 -4.64 -5.71
CA GLN A 65 -1.56 -3.19 -5.62
C GLN A 65 -1.47 -2.72 -4.16
N PHE A 66 -2.27 -3.28 -3.28
CA PHE A 66 -2.17 -3.04 -1.83
C PHE A 66 -0.79 -3.49 -1.30
N GLY A 67 -0.30 -4.65 -1.70
CA GLY A 67 1.00 -5.17 -1.31
C GLY A 67 2.17 -4.27 -1.69
N ALA A 68 2.10 -3.58 -2.83
CA ALA A 68 3.13 -2.62 -3.24
C ALA A 68 3.26 -1.42 -2.28
N PHE A 69 2.19 -1.10 -1.56
CA PHE A 69 2.16 -0.08 -0.52
C PHE A 69 2.00 -0.69 0.89
N SER A 70 2.57 -1.86 1.09
CA SER A 70 2.69 -2.55 2.39
C SER A 70 4.15 -2.57 2.84
N PRO A 71 4.44 -2.81 4.12
CA PRO A 71 5.84 -2.91 4.58
C PRO A 71 6.57 -4.06 3.90
N ILE A 72 5.92 -5.22 3.74
CA ILE A 72 6.49 -6.40 3.11
C ILE A 72 5.65 -6.80 1.89
N LEU A 73 6.32 -6.91 0.74
CA LEU A 73 5.74 -7.45 -0.48
C LEU A 73 6.08 -8.93 -0.58
N ARG A 74 5.12 -9.80 -0.32
CA ARG A 74 5.29 -11.26 -0.37
C ARG A 74 4.06 -11.95 -0.95
N SER A 75 4.23 -12.63 -2.06
CA SER A 75 3.21 -13.51 -2.63
C SER A 75 3.40 -14.93 -2.08
N HIS A 76 2.33 -15.57 -1.62
CA HIS A 76 2.36 -16.92 -1.08
C HIS A 76 0.97 -17.57 -1.13
N SER A 77 0.95 -18.92 -1.22
CA SER A 77 -0.27 -19.71 -1.17
C SER A 77 0.01 -21.14 -0.71
N THR A 78 -1.05 -21.87 -0.38
CA THR A 78 -0.97 -23.32 -0.17
C THR A 78 -0.60 -24.05 -1.47
N LYS A 79 -0.20 -25.29 -1.34
CA LYS A 79 0.32 -26.13 -2.44
C LYS A 79 -0.81 -26.71 -3.33
N ILE A 80 -1.57 -25.81 -3.96
CA ILE A 80 -2.59 -26.15 -4.96
C ILE A 80 -2.19 -25.52 -6.29
N ALA A 81 -2.17 -26.28 -7.37
CA ALA A 81 -1.69 -25.81 -8.69
C ALA A 81 -2.47 -24.59 -9.21
N GLY A 82 -3.78 -24.54 -9.01
CA GLY A 82 -4.62 -23.41 -9.41
C GLY A 82 -4.41 -22.12 -8.59
N LEU A 83 -3.58 -22.17 -7.54
CA LEU A 83 -3.21 -21.02 -6.70
C LEU A 83 -1.79 -20.50 -6.97
N THR A 84 -1.19 -20.92 -8.08
CA THR A 84 0.08 -20.42 -8.57
C THR A 84 -0.01 -18.92 -8.85
N LYS A 85 0.94 -18.15 -8.35
CA LYS A 85 0.87 -16.66 -8.30
C LYS A 85 1.98 -15.95 -9.08
N GLU A 86 2.83 -16.68 -9.77
CA GLU A 86 3.83 -16.05 -10.62
C GLU A 86 3.17 -15.29 -11.76
N PRO A 87 3.62 -14.06 -12.07
CA PRO A 87 2.95 -13.21 -13.06
C PRO A 87 2.71 -13.87 -14.42
N TRP A 88 3.58 -14.77 -14.85
CA TRP A 88 3.52 -15.44 -16.16
C TRP A 88 2.47 -16.56 -16.28
N VAL A 89 1.77 -16.93 -15.21
CA VAL A 89 0.69 -17.94 -15.27
C VAL A 89 -0.66 -17.32 -15.61
N PHE A 90 -0.77 -16.00 -15.55
CA PHE A 90 -1.96 -15.23 -15.89
C PHE A 90 -1.98 -14.83 -17.38
N SER A 91 -3.08 -14.21 -17.81
CA SER A 91 -3.15 -13.60 -19.15
C SER A 91 -2.03 -12.57 -19.35
N ASN A 92 -1.66 -12.28 -20.59
CA ASN A 92 -0.63 -11.28 -20.88
C ASN A 92 -0.95 -9.93 -20.25
N GLU A 93 -2.21 -9.50 -20.30
CA GLU A 93 -2.67 -8.24 -19.70
C GLU A 93 -2.43 -8.23 -18.18
N VAL A 94 -2.91 -9.24 -17.46
CA VAL A 94 -2.72 -9.37 -16.00
C VAL A 94 -1.24 -9.49 -15.65
N SER A 95 -0.48 -10.25 -16.43
CA SER A 95 0.97 -10.40 -16.26
C SER A 95 1.70 -9.06 -16.36
N ASP A 96 1.35 -8.23 -17.34
CA ASP A 96 1.97 -6.92 -17.54
C ASP A 96 1.59 -5.95 -16.42
N ILE A 97 0.35 -5.97 -15.94
CA ILE A 97 -0.09 -5.20 -14.78
C ILE A 97 0.69 -5.61 -13.53
N LEU A 98 0.79 -6.90 -13.24
CA LEU A 98 1.53 -7.40 -12.07
C LEU A 98 3.01 -7.01 -12.12
N ARG A 99 3.65 -7.13 -13.28
CA ARG A 99 5.04 -6.67 -13.47
C ARG A 99 5.18 -5.17 -13.23
N GLY A 100 4.23 -4.37 -13.74
CA GLY A 100 4.21 -2.92 -13.50
C GLY A 100 4.14 -2.57 -12.02
N ILE A 101 3.27 -3.24 -11.26
CA ILE A 101 3.12 -3.06 -9.81
C ILE A 101 4.41 -3.44 -9.07
N ILE A 102 5.01 -4.59 -9.39
CA ILE A 102 6.26 -5.05 -8.77
C ILE A 102 7.40 -4.06 -9.06
N ARG A 103 7.55 -3.61 -10.31
CA ARG A 103 8.55 -2.59 -10.69
C ARG A 103 8.33 -1.28 -9.94
N GLN A 104 7.08 -0.84 -9.84
CA GLN A 104 6.73 0.35 -9.07
C GLN A 104 7.18 0.23 -7.61
N ARG A 105 7.00 -0.93 -6.97
CA ARG A 105 7.48 -1.20 -5.61
C ARG A 105 8.99 -1.06 -5.51
N TYR A 106 9.73 -1.67 -6.45
CA TYR A 106 11.20 -1.57 -6.45
C TYR A 106 11.68 -0.14 -6.70
N ASN A 107 11.01 0.61 -7.56
CA ASN A 107 11.35 2.01 -7.81
C ASN A 107 11.18 2.87 -6.54
N MET A 108 10.28 2.52 -5.64
CA MET A 108 10.05 3.23 -4.37
C MET A 108 11.01 2.81 -3.24
N VAL A 109 11.94 1.88 -3.44
CA VAL A 109 12.85 1.40 -2.39
C VAL A 109 13.59 2.55 -1.69
N PRO A 110 14.14 3.59 -2.36
CA PRO A 110 14.79 4.69 -1.68
C PRO A 110 13.88 5.43 -0.69
N TYR A 111 12.63 5.68 -1.08
CA TYR A 111 11.64 6.26 -0.18
C TYR A 111 11.31 5.33 0.99
N ILE A 112 11.03 4.07 0.69
CA ILE A 112 10.65 3.06 1.69
C ILE A 112 11.79 2.84 2.69
N TYR A 113 13.03 2.82 2.24
CA TYR A 113 14.20 2.63 3.10
C TYR A 113 14.40 3.81 4.06
N THR A 114 14.23 5.03 3.57
CA THR A 114 14.25 6.23 4.42
C THR A 114 13.13 6.19 5.47
N MET A 115 11.91 5.79 5.09
CA MET A 115 10.79 5.64 6.03
C MET A 115 11.02 4.51 7.04
N ALA A 116 11.73 3.45 6.65
CA ALA A 116 12.15 2.39 7.56
C ALA A 116 13.18 2.89 8.59
N ARG A 117 14.09 3.78 8.18
CA ARG A 117 15.02 4.46 9.11
C ARG A 117 14.26 5.36 10.08
N GLU A 118 13.30 6.13 9.60
CA GLU A 118 12.43 6.95 10.46
C GLU A 118 11.68 6.08 11.47
N ALA A 119 11.15 4.93 11.04
CA ALA A 119 10.48 3.99 11.93
C ALA A 119 11.41 3.45 13.02
N TYR A 120 12.67 3.22 12.71
CA TYR A 120 13.68 2.81 13.69
C TYR A 120 13.95 3.92 14.72
N GLU A 121 14.05 5.17 14.29
CA GLU A 121 14.39 6.31 15.16
C GLU A 121 13.22 6.79 16.01
N THR A 122 12.00 6.75 15.47
CA THR A 122 10.82 7.39 16.07
C THR A 122 9.76 6.40 16.56
N GLY A 123 9.79 5.17 16.08
CA GLY A 123 8.71 4.19 16.29
C GLY A 123 7.52 4.38 15.34
N LEU A 124 7.54 5.35 14.44
CA LEU A 124 6.47 5.59 13.44
C LEU A 124 6.60 4.61 12.29
N SER A 125 5.69 3.66 12.20
CA SER A 125 5.69 2.65 11.13
C SER A 125 5.48 3.26 9.74
N LEU A 126 5.96 2.56 8.70
CA LEU A 126 5.74 2.93 7.30
C LEU A 126 4.25 3.04 6.97
N CYS A 127 3.43 2.08 7.42
CA CYS A 127 1.98 2.13 7.27
C CYS A 127 1.35 2.54 8.60
N ARG A 128 0.55 3.62 8.57
CA ARG A 128 -0.08 4.22 9.75
C ARG A 128 -1.55 4.53 9.50
N PRO A 129 -2.44 4.37 10.48
CA PRO A 129 -3.80 4.86 10.36
C PRO A 129 -3.82 6.38 10.18
N MET A 130 -4.85 6.88 9.50
CA MET A 130 -5.03 8.31 9.25
C MET A 130 -5.05 9.15 10.52
N TYR A 131 -5.56 8.61 11.64
CA TYR A 131 -5.64 9.34 12.93
C TYR A 131 -4.28 9.62 13.59
N TYR A 132 -3.17 9.12 13.04
CA TYR A 132 -1.84 9.54 13.53
C TYR A 132 -1.57 11.01 13.19
N ASP A 133 -1.97 11.44 11.99
CA ASP A 133 -1.76 12.82 11.53
C ASP A 133 -3.00 13.69 11.75
N TYR A 134 -4.19 13.07 11.89
CA TYR A 134 -5.49 13.77 11.99
C TYR A 134 -6.32 13.24 13.17
N PRO A 135 -5.79 13.30 14.43
CA PRO A 135 -6.45 12.67 15.58
C PRO A 135 -7.80 13.31 15.95
N GLU A 136 -8.01 14.58 15.59
CA GLU A 136 -9.24 15.31 15.92
C GLU A 136 -10.33 15.18 14.85
N ASN A 137 -10.03 14.52 13.70
CA ASN A 137 -10.98 14.41 12.62
C ASN A 137 -11.65 13.02 12.62
N GLU A 138 -12.98 13.00 12.72
CA GLU A 138 -13.77 11.75 12.74
C GLU A 138 -13.57 10.91 11.47
N GLN A 139 -13.28 11.53 10.31
CA GLN A 139 -13.02 10.84 9.04
C GLN A 139 -11.72 10.02 9.08
N ALA A 140 -10.81 10.32 9.99
CA ALA A 140 -9.56 9.60 10.17
C ALA A 140 -9.73 8.23 10.85
N TYR A 141 -10.88 8.00 11.47
CA TYR A 141 -11.18 6.78 12.19
C TYR A 141 -12.04 5.84 11.33
N PRO A 142 -11.60 4.60 11.12
CA PRO A 142 -12.40 3.62 10.39
C PRO A 142 -13.63 3.25 11.21
N VAL A 143 -14.81 3.57 10.69
CA VAL A 143 -16.08 3.08 11.25
C VAL A 143 -16.32 1.70 10.69
N ARG A 144 -15.90 0.67 11.40
CA ARG A 144 -16.35 -0.71 11.14
C ARG A 144 -17.65 -0.95 11.88
N GLU A 145 -18.75 -0.59 11.29
CA GLU A 145 -20.00 -1.20 11.68
C GLU A 145 -19.96 -2.67 11.21
N LEU A 146 -20.39 -3.57 12.09
CA LEU A 146 -20.60 -4.99 11.77
C LEU A 146 -21.71 -5.20 10.71
N SER A 147 -22.33 -4.12 10.26
CA SER A 147 -23.32 -4.10 9.20
C SER A 147 -22.66 -3.59 7.91
N PHE A 148 -23.01 -4.22 6.80
CA PHE A 148 -22.64 -3.94 5.42
C PHE A 148 -23.01 -2.51 4.93
N VAL A 149 -22.99 -1.53 5.80
CA VAL A 149 -23.22 -0.13 5.45
C VAL A 149 -21.94 0.41 4.84
N GLU A 150 -22.05 1.00 3.67
CA GLU A 150 -21.01 1.71 2.95
C GLU A 150 -20.36 2.78 3.87
N GLY A 151 -19.36 2.36 4.61
CA GLY A 151 -18.63 3.23 5.53
C GLY A 151 -17.73 4.23 4.81
N VAL A 152 -17.36 5.26 5.51
CA VAL A 152 -16.28 6.17 5.12
C VAL A 152 -14.99 5.36 5.04
N SER A 153 -14.17 5.60 4.05
CA SER A 153 -12.86 5.00 3.70
C SER A 153 -12.17 4.16 4.79
N ASN A 154 -12.74 3.01 5.12
CA ASN A 154 -12.28 2.14 6.21
C ASN A 154 -10.84 1.62 6.03
N ASN A 155 -10.30 1.68 4.81
CA ASN A 155 -9.03 1.08 4.43
C ASN A 155 -7.96 2.09 4.01
N GLN A 156 -8.26 3.37 4.07
CA GLN A 156 -7.30 4.43 3.77
C GLN A 156 -6.26 4.55 4.89
N TYR A 157 -4.99 4.69 4.52
CA TYR A 157 -3.89 4.79 5.47
C TYR A 157 -2.76 5.65 4.93
N LEU A 158 -1.86 6.08 5.82
CA LEU A 158 -0.63 6.78 5.47
C LEU A 158 0.47 5.77 5.13
N PHE A 159 1.20 6.02 4.06
CA PHE A 159 2.38 5.28 3.64
C PHE A 159 3.60 6.21 3.65
N GLY A 160 4.39 6.13 4.70
CA GLY A 160 5.38 7.14 5.02
C GLY A 160 4.72 8.46 5.43
N THR A 161 5.43 9.56 5.30
CA THR A 161 5.00 10.90 5.73
C THR A 161 4.13 11.64 4.71
N ASP A 162 4.23 11.27 3.43
CA ASP A 162 3.74 12.12 2.34
C ASP A 162 2.69 11.47 1.46
N MET A 163 2.49 10.16 1.60
CA MET A 163 1.55 9.41 0.77
C MET A 163 0.36 8.91 1.58
N MET A 164 -0.80 8.96 0.96
CA MET A 164 -2.05 8.42 1.46
C MET A 164 -2.57 7.40 0.46
N VAL A 165 -2.80 6.17 0.90
CA VAL A 165 -3.18 5.03 0.06
C VAL A 165 -4.61 4.61 0.39
N ALA A 166 -5.43 4.41 -0.63
CA ALA A 166 -6.80 3.93 -0.50
C ALA A 166 -7.00 2.68 -1.38
N PRO A 167 -6.71 1.47 -0.86
CA PRO A 167 -6.86 0.24 -1.61
C PRO A 167 -8.31 -0.02 -2.02
N ILE A 168 -8.49 -0.57 -3.22
CA ILE A 168 -9.80 -1.06 -3.68
C ILE A 168 -9.93 -2.51 -3.19
N THR A 169 -10.94 -2.76 -2.36
CA THR A 169 -11.14 -4.03 -1.66
C THR A 169 -12.45 -4.73 -2.03
N SER A 170 -13.04 -4.35 -3.14
CA SER A 170 -14.20 -4.98 -3.75
C SER A 170 -13.95 -5.22 -5.24
N ASP A 171 -14.71 -6.12 -5.82
CA ASP A 171 -14.73 -6.37 -7.25
C ASP A 171 -15.14 -5.14 -8.06
N GLN A 172 -14.73 -5.12 -9.31
CA GLN A 172 -15.05 -4.04 -10.22
C GLN A 172 -16.55 -3.99 -10.56
N ILE A 173 -16.98 -2.82 -10.99
CA ILE A 173 -18.31 -2.64 -11.58
C ILE A 173 -18.21 -3.08 -13.04
N ASP A 174 -18.81 -4.21 -13.41
CA ASP A 174 -18.68 -4.84 -14.73
C ASP A 174 -18.91 -3.89 -15.90
N ILE A 175 -19.95 -3.07 -15.83
CA ILE A 175 -20.30 -2.13 -16.91
C ILE A 175 -19.25 -1.02 -17.11
N LEU A 176 -18.43 -0.75 -16.09
CA LEU A 176 -17.42 0.30 -16.11
C LEU A 176 -15.99 -0.24 -16.27
N ASN A 177 -15.79 -1.54 -16.01
CA ASN A 177 -14.46 -2.16 -15.84
C ASN A 177 -13.59 -1.40 -14.84
N GLN A 178 -14.18 -0.90 -13.75
CA GLN A 178 -13.50 -0.10 -12.74
C GLN A 178 -13.89 -0.54 -11.34
N GLY A 179 -12.91 -0.74 -10.49
CA GLY A 179 -13.11 -0.80 -9.06
C GLY A 179 -13.29 0.60 -8.48
N LYS A 180 -13.97 0.70 -7.35
CA LYS A 180 -14.23 1.96 -6.65
C LYS A 180 -13.81 1.88 -5.19
N VAL A 181 -13.42 3.03 -4.64
CA VAL A 181 -13.20 3.19 -3.21
C VAL A 181 -13.60 4.60 -2.78
N LYS A 182 -14.15 4.72 -1.58
CA LYS A 182 -14.47 5.99 -0.97
C LYS A 182 -13.23 6.54 -0.30
N VAL A 183 -12.85 7.77 -0.60
CA VAL A 183 -11.62 8.41 -0.13
C VAL A 183 -11.96 9.71 0.57
N TRP A 184 -11.47 9.87 1.78
CA TRP A 184 -11.42 11.16 2.45
C TRP A 184 -10.13 11.87 2.09
N ILE A 185 -10.25 13.10 1.61
CA ILE A 185 -9.14 14.00 1.34
C ILE A 185 -9.12 15.03 2.46
N PRO A 186 -8.08 15.03 3.32
CA PRO A 186 -7.94 16.03 4.37
C PRO A 186 -7.77 17.44 3.81
N GLU A 187 -7.80 18.45 4.68
CA GLU A 187 -7.47 19.81 4.31
C GLU A 187 -6.09 19.89 3.64
N GLY A 188 -5.98 20.67 2.57
CA GLY A 188 -4.75 20.84 1.80
C GLY A 188 -4.91 20.50 0.33
N CYS A 189 -3.78 20.28 -0.33
CA CYS A 189 -3.69 19.97 -1.74
C CYS A 189 -2.94 18.64 -1.93
N TYR A 190 -3.49 17.76 -2.75
CA TYR A 190 -2.96 16.42 -2.98
C TYR A 190 -2.89 16.13 -4.47
N HIS A 191 -1.84 15.44 -4.87
CA HIS A 191 -1.64 14.98 -6.23
C HIS A 191 -1.84 13.47 -6.29
N ASP A 192 -2.61 13.01 -7.26
CA ASP A 192 -2.68 11.58 -7.53
C ASP A 192 -1.34 11.09 -8.10
N PHE A 193 -0.76 10.08 -7.44
CA PHE A 193 0.56 9.56 -7.76
C PHE A 193 0.67 8.99 -9.18
N PHE A 194 -0.42 8.40 -9.70
CA PHE A 194 -0.45 7.75 -11.01
C PHE A 194 -0.91 8.68 -12.13
N THR A 195 -1.89 9.53 -11.86
CA THR A 195 -2.52 10.35 -12.91
C THR A 195 -2.04 11.80 -12.91
N GLY A 196 -1.45 12.28 -11.81
CA GLY A 196 -1.07 13.67 -11.62
C GLY A 196 -2.25 14.62 -11.37
N LEU A 197 -3.48 14.11 -11.27
CA LEU A 197 -4.66 14.94 -10.98
C LEU A 197 -4.54 15.55 -9.59
N ILE A 198 -4.98 16.81 -9.48
CA ILE A 198 -4.91 17.56 -8.23
C ILE A 198 -6.27 17.56 -7.54
N TYR A 199 -6.26 17.21 -6.28
CA TYR A 199 -7.41 17.23 -5.39
C TYR A 199 -7.18 18.26 -4.29
N LYS A 200 -8.17 19.15 -4.09
CA LYS A 200 -8.17 20.08 -2.95
C LYS A 200 -9.17 19.57 -1.93
N GLY A 201 -8.72 19.48 -0.67
CA GLY A 201 -9.55 19.09 0.48
C GLY A 201 -10.46 20.25 0.91
N GLU A 202 -11.33 20.07 1.85
CA GLU A 202 -11.65 18.91 2.66
C GLU A 202 -12.90 18.24 2.06
N LYS A 203 -12.85 16.97 1.74
CA LYS A 203 -14.01 16.28 1.13
C LYS A 203 -13.87 14.76 1.14
N VAL A 204 -15.00 14.11 1.01
CA VAL A 204 -15.10 12.67 0.76
C VAL A 204 -15.65 12.45 -0.64
N LEU A 205 -15.03 11.57 -1.41
CA LEU A 205 -15.48 11.26 -2.78
C LEU A 205 -15.22 9.79 -3.14
N TRP A 206 -15.96 9.29 -4.12
CA TRP A 206 -15.69 8.02 -4.75
C TRP A 206 -14.61 8.18 -5.81
N MET A 207 -13.55 7.39 -5.72
CA MET A 207 -12.52 7.28 -6.74
C MET A 207 -12.66 5.95 -7.47
N PHE A 208 -12.57 6.01 -8.79
CA PHE A 208 -12.69 4.87 -9.69
C PHE A 208 -11.34 4.62 -10.34
N ARG A 209 -10.94 3.34 -10.43
CA ARG A 209 -9.70 2.92 -11.12
C ARG A 209 -9.93 1.62 -11.86
N ASP A 210 -9.35 1.54 -13.06
CA ASP A 210 -9.15 0.25 -13.74
C ASP A 210 -8.15 -0.64 -12.97
N LEU A 211 -7.76 -1.77 -13.54
CA LEU A 211 -6.82 -2.67 -12.89
C LEU A 211 -5.36 -2.18 -12.89
N ASN A 212 -5.04 -1.05 -13.53
CA ASN A 212 -3.64 -0.57 -13.59
C ASN A 212 -3.22 0.21 -12.33
N SER A 213 -4.17 0.70 -11.53
CA SER A 213 -3.85 1.52 -10.36
C SER A 213 -4.89 1.45 -9.25
N ILE A 214 -4.51 2.00 -8.09
CA ILE A 214 -5.37 2.35 -6.97
C ILE A 214 -5.19 3.84 -6.65
N PRO A 215 -6.11 4.50 -5.93
CA PRO A 215 -5.88 5.84 -5.45
C PRO A 215 -4.69 5.89 -4.48
N VAL A 216 -3.68 6.67 -4.85
CA VAL A 216 -2.55 7.05 -4.00
C VAL A 216 -2.40 8.55 -4.14
N LEU A 217 -2.59 9.27 -3.04
CA LEU A 217 -2.54 10.72 -3.01
C LEU A 217 -1.28 11.18 -2.30
N VAL A 218 -0.56 12.09 -2.92
CA VAL A 218 0.70 12.64 -2.41
C VAL A 218 0.45 14.10 -2.04
N LYS A 219 0.83 14.47 -0.84
CA LYS A 219 0.67 15.82 -0.30
C LYS A 219 1.47 16.84 -1.11
N ALA A 220 0.91 18.03 -1.33
CA ALA A 220 1.68 19.14 -1.91
C ALA A 220 2.89 19.49 -1.03
N GLY A 221 4.02 19.82 -1.64
CA GLY A 221 5.32 19.99 -0.98
C GLY A 221 6.13 18.70 -0.86
N ALA A 222 5.53 17.54 -1.06
CA ALA A 222 6.23 16.27 -0.93
C ALA A 222 7.33 16.08 -1.99
N ILE A 223 8.40 15.42 -1.54
CA ILE A 223 9.54 15.03 -2.38
C ILE A 223 9.73 13.51 -2.23
N ILE A 224 9.49 12.76 -3.29
CA ILE A 224 9.56 11.31 -3.28
C ILE A 224 10.76 10.85 -4.11
N PRO A 225 11.86 10.41 -3.47
CA PRO A 225 12.97 9.80 -4.17
C PRO A 225 12.59 8.41 -4.64
N MET A 226 12.91 8.12 -5.88
CA MET A 226 12.71 6.83 -6.52
C MET A 226 13.99 6.43 -7.24
N GLN A 227 14.23 5.15 -7.35
CA GLN A 227 15.30 4.66 -8.22
C GLN A 227 14.78 4.40 -9.63
N LYS A 228 15.67 4.55 -10.60
CA LYS A 228 15.41 4.16 -11.98
C LYS A 228 15.27 2.65 -12.06
N GLU A 229 14.38 2.18 -12.92
CA GLU A 229 14.19 0.75 -13.15
C GLU A 229 15.51 0.06 -13.52
N LEU A 230 15.88 -0.96 -12.74
CA LEU A 230 17.16 -1.64 -12.85
C LEU A 230 16.93 -3.10 -13.28
N PHE A 231 16.93 -3.36 -14.58
CA PHE A 231 16.97 -4.74 -15.07
C PHE A 231 18.35 -5.36 -14.77
N GLY A 232 18.35 -6.48 -14.04
CA GLY A 232 19.54 -7.29 -13.81
C GLY A 232 20.59 -6.71 -12.87
N LYS A 233 20.29 -5.65 -12.14
CA LYS A 233 21.17 -5.07 -11.12
C LYS A 233 20.85 -5.59 -9.71
N ASP A 234 21.83 -5.47 -8.83
CA ASP A 234 21.72 -5.79 -7.42
C ASP A 234 20.91 -4.71 -6.69
N PHE A 235 19.68 -5.05 -6.28
CA PHE A 235 18.79 -4.13 -5.57
C PHE A 235 19.21 -3.89 -4.10
N LEU A 236 20.24 -4.54 -3.62
CA LEU A 236 20.77 -4.35 -2.26
C LEU A 236 21.78 -3.20 -2.19
N LYS A 237 22.19 -2.66 -3.33
CA LYS A 237 23.08 -1.51 -3.39
C LYS A 237 22.30 -0.22 -3.53
N ASN A 238 22.86 0.84 -2.95
CA ASN A 238 22.38 2.18 -3.20
C ASN A 238 22.33 2.48 -4.70
N PRO A 239 21.28 3.11 -5.21
CA PRO A 239 21.15 3.40 -6.63
C PRO A 239 22.18 4.47 -7.06
N ASP A 240 22.79 4.28 -8.24
CA ASP A 240 23.68 5.27 -8.85
C ASP A 240 22.93 6.54 -9.28
N GLU A 241 21.62 6.44 -9.54
CA GLU A 241 20.76 7.52 -10.01
C GLU A 241 19.41 7.50 -9.29
N LEU A 242 18.98 8.65 -8.78
CA LEU A 242 17.67 8.87 -8.21
C LEU A 242 16.78 9.65 -9.17
N ILE A 243 15.52 9.26 -9.27
CA ILE A 243 14.45 10.05 -9.86
C ILE A 243 13.74 10.76 -8.71
N ILE A 244 13.83 12.08 -8.66
CA ILE A 244 13.15 12.87 -7.63
C ILE A 244 11.82 13.37 -8.18
N ARG A 245 10.71 12.88 -7.61
CA ARG A 245 9.37 13.40 -7.89
C ARG A 245 9.04 14.49 -6.90
N VAL A 246 8.77 15.70 -7.40
CA VAL A 246 8.38 16.86 -6.59
C VAL A 246 6.90 17.18 -6.85
N TYR A 247 6.12 17.27 -5.79
CA TYR A 247 4.70 17.57 -5.83
C TYR A 247 4.47 19.03 -5.41
N GLY A 248 4.35 19.92 -6.39
CA GLY A 248 4.28 21.37 -6.15
C GLY A 248 3.00 21.82 -5.44
N GLY A 249 3.00 23.08 -4.99
CA GLY A 249 1.85 23.75 -4.36
C GLY A 249 2.10 24.20 -2.93
N GLU A 250 3.09 23.63 -2.27
CA GLU A 250 3.59 24.03 -0.95
C GLU A 250 5.11 23.89 -0.92
N ASP A 251 5.75 24.55 0.04
CA ASP A 251 7.17 24.33 0.33
C ASP A 251 7.37 22.96 1.01
N GLY A 252 8.51 22.32 0.71
CA GLY A 252 8.81 21.01 1.28
C GLY A 252 10.29 20.73 1.38
N HIS A 253 10.64 19.79 2.22
CA HIS A 253 12.00 19.26 2.34
C HIS A 253 11.94 17.75 2.54
N TYR A 254 13.00 17.06 2.19
CA TYR A 254 13.14 15.63 2.39
C TYR A 254 14.58 15.29 2.78
N THR A 255 14.74 14.50 3.81
CA THR A 255 16.02 13.94 4.20
C THR A 255 16.12 12.52 3.71
N HIS A 256 17.01 12.27 2.77
CA HIS A 256 17.24 10.94 2.23
C HIS A 256 18.26 10.19 3.08
N TYR A 257 17.93 8.92 3.41
CA TYR A 257 18.82 8.03 4.14
C TYR A 257 19.35 6.93 3.23
N GLU A 258 20.66 6.77 3.24
CA GLU A 258 21.37 5.66 2.62
C GLU A 258 22.47 5.17 3.57
N ASP A 259 22.81 3.90 3.49
CA ASP A 259 23.95 3.29 4.16
C ASP A 259 24.59 2.23 3.25
N ASP A 260 25.68 1.66 3.69
CA ASP A 260 26.40 0.58 2.97
C ASP A 260 25.96 -0.82 3.42
N GLY A 261 24.97 -0.92 4.31
CA GLY A 261 24.53 -2.18 4.93
C GLY A 261 25.52 -2.73 5.97
N GLU A 262 26.60 -2.01 6.27
CA GLU A 262 27.57 -2.30 7.31
C GLU A 262 27.39 -1.28 8.44
N THR A 263 27.09 -1.70 9.62
CA THR A 263 26.91 -0.80 10.78
C THR A 263 28.20 -0.57 11.54
#